data_66a0738c20b204d254bfccaef19045e6
#
_entry.id   66a0738c20b204d254bfccaef19045e6
#
_cell.length_a   1.000
_cell.length_b   1.000
_cell.length_c   1.000
_cell.angle_alpha   90.00
_cell.angle_beta   90.00
_cell.angle_gamma   90.00
#
_symmetry.space_group_name_H-M   'P 1'
#
loop_
_entity.id
_entity.type
_entity.pdbx_description
1 polymer ?
#
loop_
_entity_poly.entity_id
_entity_poly.type
_entity_poly.pdbx_seq_one_letter_code
_entity_poly.pdbx_strand_id
1 'polypeptide(L)'
;MRIIDVCEVTKPIASPIRNAYIDFSQMTASLVAIVTDVVRNGRRVVGYGFNSNGRYGQGGLIRERFQGRILEAPAAGLLNEVGDNLDPHKIWAAMMSNEKPGGHGERSVAVGTLDMAIWDATAKIADKPLFRLLAEMKGRQPDPKVFVYAAGGYYYPGKDDTALRGEMRRYLDRGYTVVKMKIGGAPIAEDRRRVEAVLAEIGSQAQLAVDANGRFDLETGIAYAKMLRDYPLFWFEEAGDPLDYALQAALSEFYPGPMATGENLFSHQDARNLLRYGGMRPDRDWLQFDCALSYGLVEYVRTLEVVTQFGWSPRRCIPHGGHQMSLNIAAGLGLGGNESYPDLFQPYGGFPDGVRVENGHIVMPELPGIGFEGKSDLIAVMRALAQ
;
A
#
# COMPACT_ATOMS: atom_id res chain seq x y z
N MET A 1 7.92 -3.59 -30.39
CA MET A 1 7.53 -3.96 -28.99
C MET A 1 6.04 -3.83 -28.84
N ARG A 2 5.40 -4.79 -28.16
CA ARG A 2 3.95 -4.76 -27.86
C ARG A 2 3.62 -5.63 -26.65
N ILE A 3 2.51 -5.34 -26.00
CA ILE A 3 1.85 -6.27 -25.06
C ILE A 3 1.11 -7.29 -25.93
N ILE A 4 1.34 -8.58 -25.66
CA ILE A 4 0.77 -9.69 -26.43
C ILE A 4 -0.30 -10.44 -25.68
N ASP A 5 -0.33 -10.33 -24.35
CA ASP A 5 -1.38 -10.93 -23.53
C ASP A 5 -1.47 -10.22 -22.16
N VAL A 6 -2.67 -10.31 -21.57
CA VAL A 6 -2.97 -9.86 -20.20
C VAL A 6 -3.72 -10.99 -19.50
N CYS A 7 -3.05 -11.65 -18.58
CA CYS A 7 -3.63 -12.79 -17.85
C CYS A 7 -4.12 -12.32 -16.47
N GLU A 8 -5.23 -12.89 -15.99
CA GLU A 8 -5.74 -12.67 -14.63
C GLU A 8 -6.21 -13.98 -14.01
N VAL A 9 -5.94 -14.14 -12.72
CA VAL A 9 -6.55 -15.20 -11.90
C VAL A 9 -6.87 -14.64 -10.51
N THR A 10 -8.07 -14.93 -10.03
CA THR A 10 -8.48 -14.64 -8.65
C THR A 10 -8.17 -15.83 -7.73
N LYS A 11 -7.43 -15.57 -6.64
CA LYS A 11 -7.01 -16.57 -5.64
C LYS A 11 -7.51 -16.18 -4.24
N PRO A 12 -7.88 -17.14 -3.37
CA PRO A 12 -8.18 -16.84 -1.97
C PRO A 12 -6.90 -16.43 -1.22
N ILE A 13 -7.03 -15.48 -0.29
CA ILE A 13 -5.97 -15.11 0.65
C ILE A 13 -6.14 -15.83 2.00
N ALA A 14 -7.25 -16.45 2.27
CA ALA A 14 -7.69 -17.06 3.51
C ALA A 14 -6.79 -16.84 4.74
N SER A 15 -7.20 -15.98 5.64
CA SER A 15 -6.44 -15.63 6.85
C SER A 15 -7.40 -15.54 8.05
N PRO A 16 -7.03 -16.01 9.24
CA PRO A 16 -7.90 -15.94 10.42
C PRO A 16 -7.97 -14.54 11.04
N ILE A 17 -7.26 -13.56 10.50
CA ILE A 17 -7.19 -12.21 11.07
C ILE A 17 -8.46 -11.42 10.84
N ARG A 18 -8.73 -10.50 11.77
CA ARG A 18 -9.85 -9.55 11.71
C ARG A 18 -9.40 -8.17 12.18
N ASN A 19 -9.94 -7.14 11.54
CA ASN A 19 -9.91 -5.78 12.07
C ASN A 19 -11.32 -5.39 12.57
N ALA A 20 -11.61 -4.11 12.73
CA ALA A 20 -12.91 -3.64 13.19
C ALA A 20 -14.07 -3.89 12.21
N TYR A 21 -13.77 -4.13 10.92
CA TYR A 21 -14.76 -4.34 9.85
C TYR A 21 -14.63 -5.68 9.14
N ILE A 22 -13.42 -6.13 8.85
CA ILE A 22 -13.14 -7.19 7.87
C ILE A 22 -12.75 -8.48 8.59
N ASP A 23 -13.39 -9.58 8.19
CA ASP A 23 -12.94 -10.95 8.41
C ASP A 23 -12.21 -11.41 7.13
N PHE A 24 -10.90 -11.56 7.22
CA PHE A 24 -10.06 -11.88 6.05
C PHE A 24 -10.13 -13.34 5.62
N SER A 25 -10.91 -14.19 6.33
CA SER A 25 -11.06 -15.61 5.99
C SER A 25 -11.73 -15.85 4.62
N GLN A 26 -12.47 -14.86 4.11
CA GLN A 26 -13.15 -14.90 2.81
C GLN A 26 -12.48 -14.03 1.74
N MET A 27 -11.35 -13.38 2.07
CA MET A 27 -10.70 -12.44 1.18
C MET A 27 -10.06 -13.15 -0.01
N THR A 28 -10.12 -12.48 -1.17
CA THR A 28 -9.48 -12.93 -2.41
C THR A 28 -8.53 -11.88 -2.95
N ALA A 29 -7.59 -12.30 -3.79
CA ALA A 29 -6.70 -11.39 -4.54
C ALA A 29 -6.76 -11.74 -6.04
N SER A 30 -6.82 -10.73 -6.89
CA SER A 30 -6.51 -10.85 -8.31
C SER A 30 -5.02 -10.73 -8.54
N LEU A 31 -4.45 -11.72 -9.24
CA LEU A 31 -3.09 -11.66 -9.75
C LEU A 31 -3.15 -11.43 -11.25
N VAL A 32 -2.28 -10.57 -11.75
CA VAL A 32 -2.21 -10.25 -13.18
C VAL A 32 -0.80 -10.44 -13.72
N ALA A 33 -0.71 -10.78 -15.00
CA ALA A 33 0.52 -10.82 -15.76
C ALA A 33 0.34 -10.05 -17.08
N ILE A 34 1.24 -9.10 -17.35
CA ILE A 34 1.37 -8.39 -18.63
C ILE A 34 2.50 -9.06 -19.41
N VAL A 35 2.14 -9.78 -20.46
CA VAL A 35 3.10 -10.51 -21.30
C VAL A 35 3.51 -9.64 -22.47
N THR A 36 4.80 -9.45 -22.67
CA THR A 36 5.34 -8.67 -23.81
C THR A 36 6.02 -9.55 -24.84
N ASP A 37 6.24 -9.03 -26.06
CA ASP A 37 7.07 -9.68 -27.07
C ASP A 37 8.58 -9.45 -26.87
N VAL A 38 8.97 -8.67 -25.87
CA VAL A 38 10.38 -8.43 -25.53
C VAL A 38 10.99 -9.69 -24.94
N VAL A 39 12.16 -10.09 -25.44
CA VAL A 39 12.89 -11.27 -24.93
C VAL A 39 14.18 -10.81 -24.25
N ARG A 40 14.39 -11.27 -23.03
CA ARG A 40 15.64 -11.10 -22.28
C ARG A 40 16.08 -12.47 -21.73
N ASN A 41 17.36 -12.79 -21.86
CA ASN A 41 17.92 -14.08 -21.41
C ASN A 41 17.11 -15.30 -21.89
N GLY A 42 16.64 -15.27 -23.15
CA GLY A 42 15.86 -16.34 -23.76
C GLY A 42 14.41 -16.48 -23.29
N ARG A 43 13.90 -15.53 -22.47
CA ARG A 43 12.53 -15.55 -21.95
C ARG A 43 11.83 -14.23 -22.25
N ARG A 44 10.50 -14.30 -22.47
CA ARG A 44 9.69 -13.09 -22.59
C ARG A 44 9.71 -12.31 -21.28
N VAL A 45 9.75 -10.98 -21.39
CA VAL A 45 9.56 -10.11 -20.23
C VAL A 45 8.08 -10.11 -19.88
N VAL A 46 7.81 -10.44 -18.64
CA VAL A 46 6.46 -10.46 -18.03
C VAL A 46 6.46 -9.56 -16.82
N GLY A 47 5.55 -8.61 -16.80
CA GLY A 47 5.28 -7.81 -15.61
C GLY A 47 4.16 -8.43 -14.80
N TYR A 48 4.31 -8.41 -13.49
CA TYR A 48 3.35 -8.99 -12.54
C TYR A 48 2.73 -7.92 -11.63
N GLY A 49 1.50 -8.16 -11.20
CA GLY A 49 0.81 -7.34 -10.25
C GLY A 49 -0.25 -8.12 -9.48
N PHE A 50 -0.71 -7.53 -8.39
CA PHE A 50 -1.82 -8.04 -7.59
C PHE A 50 -2.52 -6.86 -6.90
N ASN A 51 -3.81 -7.04 -6.54
CA ASN A 51 -4.50 -6.01 -5.80
C ASN A 51 -4.01 -5.96 -4.34
N SER A 52 -3.90 -4.75 -3.81
CA SER A 52 -3.50 -4.52 -2.42
C SER A 52 -4.47 -5.16 -1.43
N ASN A 53 -3.97 -5.47 -0.25
CA ASN A 53 -4.75 -6.08 0.83
C ASN A 53 -5.91 -5.18 1.28
N GLY A 54 -6.99 -5.78 1.78
CA GLY A 54 -8.17 -5.05 2.24
C GLY A 54 -9.24 -4.83 1.17
N ARG A 55 -9.04 -5.32 -0.06
CA ARG A 55 -10.04 -5.35 -1.13
C ARG A 55 -10.09 -6.73 -1.78
N TYR A 56 -11.30 -7.13 -2.22
CA TYR A 56 -11.50 -8.39 -2.93
C TYR A 56 -10.85 -8.38 -4.31
N GLY A 57 -10.62 -9.55 -4.87
CA GLY A 57 -10.14 -9.71 -6.25
C GLY A 57 -11.10 -9.07 -7.27
N GLN A 58 -10.51 -8.48 -8.32
CA GLN A 58 -11.19 -7.66 -9.31
C GLN A 58 -11.31 -8.34 -10.68
N GLY A 59 -11.22 -9.67 -10.72
CA GLY A 59 -11.11 -10.45 -11.95
C GLY A 59 -12.16 -10.13 -13.02
N GLY A 60 -13.42 -9.93 -12.63
CA GLY A 60 -14.48 -9.55 -13.57
C GLY A 60 -14.20 -8.22 -14.28
N LEU A 61 -13.88 -7.17 -13.52
CA LEU A 61 -13.54 -5.85 -14.09
C LEU A 61 -12.28 -5.90 -14.96
N ILE A 62 -11.26 -6.64 -14.53
CA ILE A 62 -10.01 -6.77 -15.26
C ILE A 62 -10.26 -7.43 -16.62
N ARG A 63 -10.88 -8.62 -16.65
CA ARG A 63 -11.10 -9.40 -17.87
C ARG A 63 -12.11 -8.77 -18.81
N GLU A 64 -13.22 -8.27 -18.30
CA GLU A 64 -14.35 -7.85 -19.12
C GLU A 64 -14.25 -6.38 -19.57
N ARG A 65 -13.43 -5.56 -18.90
CA ARG A 65 -13.40 -4.12 -19.13
C ARG A 65 -12.02 -3.59 -19.51
N PHE A 66 -10.99 -3.88 -18.74
CA PHE A 66 -9.69 -3.23 -18.89
C PHE A 66 -8.71 -4.00 -19.76
N GLN A 67 -8.73 -5.33 -19.75
CA GLN A 67 -7.86 -6.18 -20.57
C GLN A 67 -8.03 -5.88 -22.05
N GLY A 68 -9.28 -5.82 -22.55
CA GLY A 68 -9.57 -5.51 -23.95
C GLY A 68 -9.02 -4.15 -24.37
N ARG A 69 -9.13 -3.13 -23.51
CA ARG A 69 -8.63 -1.78 -23.82
C ARG A 69 -7.11 -1.71 -23.98
N ILE A 70 -6.37 -2.56 -23.28
CA ILE A 70 -4.92 -2.66 -23.43
C ILE A 70 -4.58 -3.42 -24.73
N LEU A 71 -5.22 -4.56 -24.98
CA LEU A 71 -4.88 -5.43 -26.11
C LEU A 71 -5.34 -4.89 -27.47
N GLU A 72 -6.43 -4.13 -27.51
CA GLU A 72 -7.00 -3.52 -28.72
C GLU A 72 -6.36 -2.17 -29.05
N ALA A 73 -5.66 -1.55 -28.10
CA ALA A 73 -4.98 -0.28 -28.36
C ALA A 73 -3.86 -0.46 -29.39
N PRO A 74 -3.66 0.48 -30.31
CA PRO A 74 -2.53 0.45 -31.25
C PRO A 74 -1.21 0.35 -30.48
N ALA A 75 -0.39 -0.66 -30.77
CA ALA A 75 0.83 -0.93 -30.02
C ALA A 75 1.77 0.30 -29.94
N ALA A 76 1.92 1.06 -31.03
CA ALA A 76 2.72 2.28 -31.05
C ALA A 76 2.20 3.36 -30.07
N GLY A 77 0.89 3.37 -29.79
CA GLY A 77 0.25 4.29 -28.86
C GLY A 77 0.50 3.95 -27.38
N LEU A 78 1.10 2.79 -27.09
CA LEU A 78 1.41 2.34 -25.73
C LEU A 78 2.90 2.45 -25.38
N LEU A 79 3.73 2.90 -26.34
CA LEU A 79 5.17 3.03 -26.17
C LEU A 79 5.58 4.45 -25.79
N ASN A 80 6.75 4.56 -25.17
CA ASN A 80 7.41 5.84 -24.95
C ASN A 80 7.77 6.52 -26.29
N GLU A 81 8.24 7.76 -26.24
CA GLU A 81 8.50 8.55 -27.47
C GLU A 81 9.59 7.92 -28.36
N VAL A 82 10.55 7.22 -27.75
CA VAL A 82 11.64 6.55 -28.47
C VAL A 82 11.17 5.22 -29.08
N GLY A 83 10.12 4.61 -28.53
CA GLY A 83 9.59 3.32 -28.98
C GLY A 83 10.36 2.10 -28.45
N ASP A 84 11.24 2.29 -27.50
CA ASP A 84 12.12 1.26 -26.90
C ASP A 84 11.62 0.70 -25.56
N ASN A 85 10.54 1.28 -24.99
CA ASN A 85 9.90 0.81 -23.77
C ASN A 85 8.39 1.08 -23.77
N LEU A 86 7.67 0.44 -22.87
CA LEU A 86 6.28 0.77 -22.55
C LEU A 86 6.19 2.15 -21.91
N ASP A 87 5.08 2.85 -22.15
CA ASP A 87 4.73 4.08 -21.46
C ASP A 87 3.55 3.83 -20.52
N PRO A 88 3.77 3.71 -19.21
CA PRO A 88 2.70 3.46 -18.25
C PRO A 88 1.61 4.54 -18.27
N HIS A 89 1.93 5.81 -18.56
CA HIS A 89 0.95 6.89 -18.63
C HIS A 89 0.01 6.72 -19.82
N LYS A 90 0.53 6.32 -21.00
CA LYS A 90 -0.28 6.06 -22.19
C LYS A 90 -1.14 4.82 -22.01
N ILE A 91 -0.61 3.76 -21.40
CA ILE A 91 -1.36 2.53 -21.11
C ILE A 91 -2.47 2.84 -20.09
N TRP A 92 -2.16 3.59 -19.05
CA TRP A 92 -3.16 4.06 -18.07
C TRP A 92 -4.27 4.87 -18.75
N ALA A 93 -3.91 5.78 -19.65
CA ALA A 93 -4.90 6.56 -20.42
C ALA A 93 -5.78 5.67 -21.31
N ALA A 94 -5.23 4.62 -21.91
CA ALA A 94 -6.00 3.64 -22.67
C ALA A 94 -6.99 2.88 -21.77
N MET A 95 -6.55 2.41 -20.59
CA MET A 95 -7.44 1.79 -19.61
C MET A 95 -8.57 2.72 -19.16
N MET A 96 -8.27 3.99 -18.93
CA MET A 96 -9.23 5.00 -18.46
C MET A 96 -10.04 5.66 -19.59
N SER A 97 -9.86 5.24 -20.83
CA SER A 97 -10.68 5.73 -21.91
C SER A 97 -12.17 5.42 -21.66
N ASN A 98 -13.03 6.41 -21.96
CA ASN A 98 -14.49 6.30 -21.77
C ASN A 98 -14.91 6.04 -20.28
N GLU A 99 -14.11 6.49 -19.31
CA GLU A 99 -14.45 6.46 -17.90
C GLU A 99 -14.92 7.84 -17.43
N LYS A 100 -16.03 7.86 -16.67
CA LYS A 100 -16.50 9.09 -16.02
C LYS A 100 -15.66 9.41 -14.79
N PRO A 101 -15.38 10.70 -14.49
CA PRO A 101 -14.76 11.10 -13.24
C PRO A 101 -15.64 10.76 -12.02
N GLY A 102 -15.02 10.56 -10.87
CA GLY A 102 -15.70 10.21 -9.61
C GLY A 102 -16.23 8.77 -9.59
N GLY A 103 -16.97 8.42 -8.54
CA GLY A 103 -17.61 7.11 -8.41
C GLY A 103 -16.62 5.95 -8.51
N HIS A 104 -15.52 6.00 -7.74
CA HIS A 104 -14.38 5.11 -7.92
C HIS A 104 -14.73 3.62 -7.79
N GLY A 105 -15.37 3.23 -6.68
CA GLY A 105 -15.66 1.84 -6.39
C GLY A 105 -14.45 0.92 -6.62
N GLU A 106 -14.72 -0.31 -7.03
CA GLU A 106 -13.67 -1.31 -7.29
C GLU A 106 -12.88 -1.06 -8.59
N ARG A 107 -13.32 -0.12 -9.43
CA ARG A 107 -12.62 0.28 -10.65
C ARG A 107 -11.19 0.75 -10.37
N SER A 108 -10.98 1.52 -9.32
CA SER A 108 -9.67 2.03 -8.93
C SER A 108 -8.70 0.90 -8.58
N VAL A 109 -9.19 -0.13 -7.91
CA VAL A 109 -8.42 -1.32 -7.54
C VAL A 109 -8.04 -2.13 -8.77
N ALA A 110 -8.99 -2.37 -9.69
CA ALA A 110 -8.73 -3.11 -10.93
C ALA A 110 -7.64 -2.43 -11.80
N VAL A 111 -7.73 -1.11 -11.97
CA VAL A 111 -6.74 -0.33 -12.72
C VAL A 111 -5.39 -0.33 -11.99
N GLY A 112 -5.38 -0.15 -10.66
CA GLY A 112 -4.15 -0.17 -9.87
C GLY A 112 -3.41 -1.52 -9.93
N THR A 113 -4.16 -2.63 -9.97
CA THR A 113 -3.62 -3.98 -10.14
C THR A 113 -2.89 -4.14 -11.48
N LEU A 114 -3.51 -3.68 -12.57
CA LEU A 114 -2.93 -3.70 -13.91
C LEU A 114 -1.73 -2.74 -14.02
N ASP A 115 -1.85 -1.54 -13.46
CA ASP A 115 -0.78 -0.52 -13.47
C ASP A 115 0.48 -1.03 -12.76
N MET A 116 0.34 -1.76 -11.64
CA MET A 116 1.45 -2.43 -10.97
C MET A 116 2.21 -3.36 -11.93
N ALA A 117 1.51 -4.20 -12.67
CA ALA A 117 2.12 -5.12 -13.63
C ALA A 117 2.77 -4.39 -14.82
N ILE A 118 2.19 -3.28 -15.26
CA ILE A 118 2.73 -2.44 -16.33
C ILE A 118 4.04 -1.79 -15.90
N TRP A 119 4.12 -1.23 -14.68
CA TRP A 119 5.36 -0.66 -14.15
C TRP A 119 6.43 -1.71 -13.91
N ASP A 120 6.04 -2.90 -13.47
CA ASP A 120 6.97 -4.03 -13.32
C ASP A 120 7.58 -4.44 -14.68
N ALA A 121 6.74 -4.59 -15.73
CA ALA A 121 7.20 -4.85 -17.09
C ALA A 121 8.13 -3.74 -17.61
N THR A 122 7.73 -2.47 -17.44
CA THR A 122 8.49 -1.31 -17.91
C THR A 122 9.88 -1.26 -17.29
N ALA A 123 9.99 -1.48 -15.98
CA ALA A 123 11.27 -1.48 -15.28
C ALA A 123 12.13 -2.69 -15.67
N LYS A 124 11.54 -3.87 -15.88
CA LYS A 124 12.22 -5.07 -16.40
C LYS A 124 12.73 -4.90 -17.83
N ILE A 125 11.98 -4.22 -18.70
CA ILE A 125 12.42 -3.88 -20.06
C ILE A 125 13.63 -2.94 -20.00
N ALA A 126 13.64 -1.99 -19.07
CA ALA A 126 14.77 -1.11 -18.84
C ALA A 126 15.96 -1.80 -18.11
N ASP A 127 15.80 -3.04 -17.68
CA ASP A 127 16.77 -3.80 -16.86
C ASP A 127 17.17 -3.05 -15.58
N LYS A 128 16.20 -2.44 -14.92
CA LYS A 128 16.42 -1.64 -13.71
C LYS A 128 15.42 -2.01 -12.61
N PRO A 129 15.82 -1.90 -11.33
CA PRO A 129 14.85 -1.83 -10.25
C PRO A 129 13.89 -0.66 -10.44
N LEU A 130 12.61 -0.85 -10.13
CA LEU A 130 11.60 0.19 -10.31
C LEU A 130 11.95 1.47 -9.52
N PHE A 131 12.47 1.34 -8.29
CA PHE A 131 12.83 2.52 -7.50
C PHE A 131 13.92 3.39 -8.15
N ARG A 132 14.86 2.79 -8.88
CA ARG A 132 15.88 3.52 -9.65
C ARG A 132 15.27 4.22 -10.86
N LEU A 133 14.41 3.52 -11.60
CA LEU A 133 13.70 4.09 -12.74
C LEU A 133 12.86 5.31 -12.30
N LEU A 134 12.13 5.21 -11.20
CA LEU A 134 11.32 6.32 -10.65
C LEU A 134 12.18 7.51 -10.22
N ALA A 135 13.31 7.26 -9.56
CA ALA A 135 14.23 8.30 -9.15
C ALA A 135 14.83 9.05 -10.35
N GLU A 136 15.24 8.32 -11.40
CA GLU A 136 15.72 8.89 -12.66
C GLU A 136 14.65 9.78 -13.32
N MET A 137 13.41 9.30 -13.44
CA MET A 137 12.29 10.06 -14.01
C MET A 137 12.01 11.37 -13.26
N LYS A 138 12.33 11.42 -11.96
CA LYS A 138 12.17 12.61 -11.10
C LYS A 138 13.47 13.41 -10.93
N GLY A 139 14.56 13.05 -11.61
CA GLY A 139 15.85 13.73 -11.54
C GLY A 139 16.47 13.73 -10.13
N ARG A 140 16.23 12.65 -9.33
CA ARG A 140 16.76 12.51 -7.97
C ARG A 140 17.58 11.24 -7.80
N GLN A 141 18.36 11.17 -6.73
CA GLN A 141 18.96 9.91 -6.30
C GLN A 141 17.92 9.12 -5.47
N PRO A 142 17.81 7.80 -5.67
CA PRO A 142 16.90 6.98 -4.86
C PRO A 142 17.42 6.86 -3.42
N ASP A 143 16.52 6.65 -2.49
CA ASP A 143 16.90 6.33 -1.12
C ASP A 143 17.42 4.89 -1.05
N PRO A 144 18.65 4.66 -0.59
CA PRO A 144 19.22 3.31 -0.55
C PRO A 144 18.63 2.46 0.59
N LYS A 145 18.03 3.12 1.58
CA LYS A 145 17.35 2.50 2.72
C LYS A 145 15.97 3.11 2.88
N VAL A 146 15.00 2.27 3.26
CA VAL A 146 13.63 2.70 3.51
C VAL A 146 13.26 2.36 4.95
N PHE A 147 12.70 3.32 5.66
CA PHE A 147 12.05 3.07 6.95
C PHE A 147 10.85 2.14 6.75
N VAL A 148 10.69 1.16 7.66
CA VAL A 148 9.57 0.22 7.64
C VAL A 148 9.02 0.02 9.04
N TYR A 149 7.69 -0.12 9.16
CA TYR A 149 7.03 -0.50 10.39
C TYR A 149 6.28 -1.81 10.22
N ALA A 150 6.11 -2.57 11.31
CA ALA A 150 5.36 -3.82 11.28
C ALA A 150 3.89 -3.58 11.59
N ALA A 151 3.01 -3.90 10.65
CA ALA A 151 1.57 -3.92 10.87
C ALA A 151 1.12 -5.30 11.34
N GLY A 152 0.35 -5.30 12.43
CA GLY A 152 -0.16 -6.51 13.09
C GLY A 152 -1.22 -6.15 14.11
N GLY A 153 -1.20 -6.87 15.25
CA GLY A 153 -2.11 -6.61 16.36
C GLY A 153 -3.59 -6.79 16.02
N TYR A 154 -3.89 -7.57 14.96
CA TYR A 154 -5.26 -7.91 14.57
C TYR A 154 -5.96 -8.73 15.65
N TYR A 155 -7.29 -8.79 15.56
CA TYR A 155 -8.10 -9.68 16.38
C TYR A 155 -8.13 -11.08 15.76
N TYR A 156 -7.99 -12.09 16.62
CA TYR A 156 -8.16 -13.51 16.27
C TYR A 156 -9.06 -14.17 17.29
N PRO A 157 -9.83 -15.19 16.91
CA PRO A 157 -10.51 -16.02 17.90
C PRO A 157 -9.49 -16.62 18.88
N GLY A 158 -9.66 -16.36 20.18
CA GLY A 158 -8.78 -16.86 21.24
C GLY A 158 -7.45 -16.14 21.42
N LYS A 159 -7.19 -15.05 20.72
CA LYS A 159 -5.98 -14.22 20.91
C LYS A 159 -6.13 -13.36 22.16
N ASP A 160 -5.38 -13.66 23.19
CA ASP A 160 -5.27 -12.90 24.44
C ASP A 160 -4.11 -11.88 24.39
N ASP A 161 -3.94 -11.15 25.48
CA ASP A 161 -2.85 -10.17 25.61
C ASP A 161 -1.46 -10.81 25.57
N THR A 162 -1.32 -12.07 26.00
CA THR A 162 -0.06 -12.79 25.96
C THR A 162 0.35 -13.08 24.51
N ALA A 163 -0.59 -13.54 23.71
CA ALA A 163 -0.37 -13.77 22.27
C ALA A 163 -0.08 -12.46 21.53
N LEU A 164 -0.78 -11.36 21.87
CA LEU A 164 -0.55 -10.03 21.30
C LEU A 164 0.86 -9.51 21.66
N ARG A 165 1.27 -9.59 22.91
CA ARG A 165 2.63 -9.21 23.37
C ARG A 165 3.70 -10.03 22.67
N GLY A 166 3.50 -11.35 22.55
CA GLY A 166 4.41 -12.24 21.84
C GLY A 166 4.55 -11.90 20.34
N GLU A 167 3.47 -11.45 19.69
CA GLU A 167 3.52 -10.94 18.31
C GLU A 167 4.39 -9.67 18.23
N MET A 168 4.19 -8.69 19.11
CA MET A 168 4.97 -7.47 19.13
C MET A 168 6.46 -7.75 19.42
N ARG A 169 6.75 -8.65 20.36
CA ARG A 169 8.15 -9.07 20.64
C ARG A 169 8.82 -9.64 19.39
N ARG A 170 8.16 -10.52 18.63
CA ARG A 170 8.71 -11.05 17.37
C ARG A 170 9.03 -9.95 16.35
N TYR A 171 8.25 -8.87 16.30
CA TYR A 171 8.55 -7.74 15.42
C TYR A 171 9.79 -6.98 15.87
N LEU A 172 9.95 -6.73 17.18
CA LEU A 172 11.16 -6.13 17.72
C LEU A 172 12.40 -6.99 17.46
N ASP A 173 12.30 -8.30 17.68
CA ASP A 173 13.39 -9.27 17.45
C ASP A 173 13.83 -9.31 15.96
N ARG A 174 12.93 -8.94 15.05
CA ARG A 174 13.23 -8.76 13.61
C ARG A 174 13.82 -7.40 13.27
N GLY A 175 13.98 -6.49 14.22
CA GLY A 175 14.60 -5.18 14.04
C GLY A 175 13.65 -4.01 13.75
N TYR A 176 12.33 -4.20 13.86
CA TYR A 176 11.38 -3.11 13.76
C TYR A 176 11.42 -2.18 14.98
N THR A 177 11.29 -0.88 14.74
CA THR A 177 11.28 0.17 15.77
C THR A 177 9.93 0.88 15.87
N VAL A 178 8.98 0.53 15.01
CA VAL A 178 7.57 0.92 15.10
C VAL A 178 6.73 -0.31 14.82
N VAL A 179 5.72 -0.53 15.65
CA VAL A 179 4.73 -1.59 15.47
C VAL A 179 3.33 -0.98 15.45
N LYS A 180 2.41 -1.56 14.67
CA LYS A 180 1.01 -1.12 14.58
C LYS A 180 0.08 -2.20 15.08
N MET A 181 -0.96 -1.81 15.85
CA MET A 181 -2.02 -2.71 16.27
C MET A 181 -3.39 -2.15 15.91
N LYS A 182 -4.37 -3.05 15.76
CA LYS A 182 -5.77 -2.68 15.52
C LYS A 182 -6.50 -2.37 16.82
N ILE A 183 -7.37 -1.35 16.76
CA ILE A 183 -8.32 -0.94 17.80
C ILE A 183 -9.73 -0.81 17.20
N GLY A 184 -10.75 -0.63 18.02
CA GLY A 184 -12.13 -0.44 17.58
C GLY A 184 -12.91 -1.73 17.32
N GLY A 185 -12.28 -2.90 17.39
CA GLY A 185 -12.93 -4.20 17.28
C GLY A 185 -13.39 -4.79 18.62
N ALA A 186 -13.09 -4.11 19.72
CA ALA A 186 -13.46 -4.48 21.10
C ALA A 186 -13.98 -3.25 21.87
N PRO A 187 -14.61 -3.44 23.04
CA PRO A 187 -14.96 -2.30 23.90
C PRO A 187 -13.74 -1.47 24.27
N ILE A 188 -13.91 -0.14 24.43
CA ILE A 188 -12.80 0.80 24.69
C ILE A 188 -11.94 0.42 25.92
N ALA A 189 -12.55 -0.16 26.96
CA ALA A 189 -11.81 -0.60 28.14
C ALA A 189 -10.89 -1.79 27.84
N GLU A 190 -11.30 -2.67 26.94
CA GLU A 190 -10.49 -3.80 26.47
C GLU A 190 -9.38 -3.32 25.55
N ASP A 191 -9.68 -2.44 24.59
CA ASP A 191 -8.66 -1.86 23.72
C ASP A 191 -7.63 -1.04 24.50
N ARG A 192 -8.03 -0.30 25.56
CA ARG A 192 -7.08 0.34 26.47
C ARG A 192 -6.13 -0.67 27.08
N ARG A 193 -6.64 -1.77 27.65
CA ARG A 193 -5.82 -2.83 28.24
C ARG A 193 -4.85 -3.43 27.23
N ARG A 194 -5.31 -3.66 25.97
CA ARG A 194 -4.46 -4.17 24.88
C ARG A 194 -3.35 -3.18 24.52
N VAL A 195 -3.66 -1.90 24.39
CA VAL A 195 -2.69 -0.82 24.14
C VAL A 195 -1.65 -0.77 25.27
N GLU A 196 -2.08 -0.78 26.54
CA GLU A 196 -1.18 -0.77 27.70
C GLU A 196 -0.29 -2.03 27.74
N ALA A 197 -0.84 -3.21 27.42
CA ALA A 197 -0.07 -4.44 27.33
C ALA A 197 1.02 -4.38 26.25
N VAL A 198 0.73 -3.80 25.08
CA VAL A 198 1.72 -3.60 24.01
C VAL A 198 2.76 -2.57 24.42
N LEU A 199 2.35 -1.41 24.97
CA LEU A 199 3.29 -0.37 25.42
C LEU A 199 4.25 -0.90 26.49
N ALA A 200 3.75 -1.73 27.44
CA ALA A 200 4.58 -2.38 28.43
C ALA A 200 5.58 -3.37 27.82
N GLU A 201 5.20 -4.06 26.74
CA GLU A 201 6.06 -5.02 26.05
C GLU A 201 7.17 -4.36 25.22
N ILE A 202 6.83 -3.32 24.47
CA ILE A 202 7.79 -2.63 23.59
C ILE A 202 8.71 -1.67 24.36
N GLY A 203 8.27 -1.15 25.53
CA GLY A 203 9.02 -0.22 26.37
C GLY A 203 9.54 0.99 25.58
N SER A 204 10.81 1.35 25.80
CA SER A 204 11.50 2.43 25.08
C SER A 204 12.17 1.98 23.77
N GLN A 205 12.06 0.70 23.41
CA GLN A 205 12.74 0.15 22.22
C GLN A 205 12.03 0.48 20.92
N ALA A 206 10.71 0.72 20.98
CA ALA A 206 9.89 1.00 19.80
C ALA A 206 8.74 1.96 20.14
N GLN A 207 8.06 2.43 19.08
CA GLN A 207 6.83 3.22 19.17
C GLN A 207 5.64 2.40 18.72
N LEU A 208 4.46 2.73 19.24
CA LEU A 208 3.21 2.10 18.90
C LEU A 208 2.38 3.02 17.99
N ALA A 209 1.92 2.51 16.87
CA ALA A 209 0.82 3.06 16.08
C ALA A 209 -0.47 2.28 16.35
N VAL A 210 -1.61 2.96 16.37
CA VAL A 210 -2.93 2.32 16.53
C VAL A 210 -3.83 2.67 15.35
N ASP A 211 -4.68 1.71 14.95
CA ASP A 211 -5.49 1.82 13.73
C ASP A 211 -6.91 1.31 13.97
N ALA A 212 -7.90 2.20 13.78
CA ALA A 212 -9.32 1.92 13.97
C ALA A 212 -10.06 1.53 12.68
N ASN A 213 -9.39 1.59 11.53
CA ASN A 213 -9.95 1.29 10.21
C ASN A 213 -11.30 1.99 9.95
N GLY A 214 -11.44 3.26 10.31
CA GLY A 214 -12.64 4.05 10.02
C GLY A 214 -13.88 3.71 10.86
N ARG A 215 -13.71 3.04 12.01
CA ARG A 215 -14.82 2.44 12.76
C ARG A 215 -15.68 3.44 13.53
N PHE A 216 -15.13 4.58 13.94
CA PHE A 216 -15.75 5.44 14.94
C PHE A 216 -16.64 6.51 14.32
N ASP A 217 -17.76 6.78 14.98
CA ASP A 217 -18.41 8.07 14.89
C ASP A 217 -17.63 9.13 15.69
N LEU A 218 -18.05 10.39 15.62
CA LEU A 218 -17.32 11.48 16.27
C LEU A 218 -17.28 11.32 17.81
N GLU A 219 -18.37 10.88 18.43
CA GLU A 219 -18.44 10.69 19.88
C GLU A 219 -17.45 9.61 20.35
N THR A 220 -17.48 8.46 19.68
CA THR A 220 -16.55 7.35 19.94
C THR A 220 -15.11 7.75 19.63
N GLY A 221 -14.86 8.45 18.52
CA GLY A 221 -13.55 8.97 18.15
C GLY A 221 -12.96 9.89 19.20
N ILE A 222 -13.78 10.81 19.76
CA ILE A 222 -13.36 11.69 20.86
C ILE A 222 -13.07 10.89 22.14
N ALA A 223 -13.88 9.87 22.45
CA ALA A 223 -13.62 9.00 23.61
C ALA A 223 -12.27 8.27 23.48
N TYR A 224 -11.97 7.72 22.30
CA TYR A 224 -10.65 7.12 22.02
C TYR A 224 -9.53 8.16 22.02
N ALA A 225 -9.71 9.34 21.42
CA ALA A 225 -8.72 10.41 21.46
C ALA A 225 -8.35 10.82 22.89
N LYS A 226 -9.36 10.93 23.80
CA LYS A 226 -9.13 11.18 25.23
C LYS A 226 -8.39 10.05 25.92
N MET A 227 -8.66 8.81 25.56
CA MET A 227 -7.99 7.63 26.11
C MET A 227 -6.55 7.53 25.62
N LEU A 228 -6.29 7.88 24.36
CA LEU A 228 -5.00 7.70 23.71
C LEU A 228 -4.02 8.88 23.92
N ARG A 229 -4.49 10.08 24.21
CA ARG A 229 -3.68 11.31 24.21
C ARG A 229 -2.49 11.31 25.17
N ASP A 230 -2.54 10.50 26.21
CA ASP A 230 -1.50 10.44 27.25
C ASP A 230 -0.43 9.37 26.92
N TYR A 231 -0.61 8.61 25.84
CA TYR A 231 0.37 7.64 25.36
C TYR A 231 1.25 8.23 24.24
N PRO A 232 2.56 7.94 24.20
CA PRO A 232 3.47 8.42 23.16
C PRO A 232 3.33 7.62 21.87
N LEU A 233 2.19 7.74 21.20
CA LEU A 233 1.90 6.99 19.97
C LEU A 233 2.64 7.57 18.78
N PHE A 234 3.05 6.69 17.86
CA PHE A 234 3.59 7.08 16.56
C PHE A 234 2.52 7.74 15.70
N TRP A 235 1.29 7.18 15.70
CA TRP A 235 0.05 7.82 15.22
C TRP A 235 -1.23 7.14 15.73
N PHE A 236 -2.35 7.86 15.57
CA PHE A 236 -3.70 7.36 15.64
C PHE A 236 -4.29 7.38 14.21
N GLU A 237 -4.53 6.19 13.65
CA GLU A 237 -4.87 5.98 12.25
C GLU A 237 -6.36 5.77 12.06
N GLU A 238 -6.90 6.40 11.02
CA GLU A 238 -8.21 6.19 10.41
C GLU A 238 -9.35 6.01 11.44
N ALA A 239 -9.53 7.02 12.29
CA ALA A 239 -10.49 6.96 13.40
C ALA A 239 -11.93 6.79 12.93
N GLY A 240 -12.40 7.63 11.98
CA GLY A 240 -13.73 7.61 11.40
C GLY A 240 -13.74 7.27 9.93
N ASP A 241 -14.93 7.26 9.33
CA ASP A 241 -15.09 7.01 7.89
C ASP A 241 -14.10 7.88 7.09
N PRO A 242 -13.29 7.29 6.21
CA PRO A 242 -12.24 8.02 5.48
C PRO A 242 -12.77 9.14 4.58
N LEU A 243 -14.05 9.13 4.21
CA LEU A 243 -14.71 10.19 3.44
C LEU A 243 -15.40 11.25 4.31
N ASP A 244 -15.47 11.04 5.63
CA ASP A 244 -15.99 12.05 6.56
C ASP A 244 -14.87 13.01 7.00
N TYR A 245 -14.50 13.94 6.10
CA TYR A 245 -13.46 14.93 6.36
C TYR A 245 -13.83 15.87 7.51
N ALA A 246 -15.13 16.10 7.77
CA ALA A 246 -15.58 16.94 8.87
C ALA A 246 -15.33 16.27 10.23
N LEU A 247 -15.58 14.96 10.34
CA LEU A 247 -15.23 14.17 11.52
C LEU A 247 -13.72 14.19 11.75
N GLN A 248 -12.93 13.96 10.71
CA GLN A 248 -11.47 13.99 10.79
C GLN A 248 -10.96 15.35 11.29
N ALA A 249 -11.49 16.46 10.77
CA ALA A 249 -11.15 17.82 11.18
C ALA A 249 -11.52 18.07 12.64
N ALA A 250 -12.75 17.73 13.03
CA ALA A 250 -13.20 17.88 14.42
C ALA A 250 -12.32 17.07 15.38
N LEU A 251 -11.98 15.81 15.04
CA LEU A 251 -11.14 14.97 15.88
C LEU A 251 -9.72 15.54 16.05
N SER A 252 -9.17 16.19 15.01
CA SER A 252 -7.85 16.80 15.05
C SER A 252 -7.71 17.93 16.09
N GLU A 253 -8.84 18.53 16.50
CA GLU A 253 -8.89 19.54 17.58
C GLU A 253 -8.79 18.90 18.97
N PHE A 254 -9.23 17.65 19.12
CA PHE A 254 -9.23 16.93 20.40
C PHE A 254 -8.00 16.07 20.62
N TYR A 255 -7.36 15.60 19.53
CA TYR A 255 -6.18 14.73 19.60
C TYR A 255 -4.91 15.50 19.25
N PRO A 256 -4.05 15.79 20.27
CA PRO A 256 -2.82 16.57 20.04
C PRO A 256 -1.70 15.77 19.36
N GLY A 257 -1.75 14.44 19.45
CA GLY A 257 -0.76 13.53 18.85
C GLY A 257 -0.84 13.44 17.33
N PRO A 258 0.10 12.76 16.67
CA PRO A 258 0.06 12.53 15.24
C PRO A 258 -1.15 11.67 14.84
N MET A 259 -1.81 12.05 13.75
CA MET A 259 -2.87 11.29 13.11
C MET A 259 -2.38 10.74 11.77
N ALA A 260 -2.99 9.66 11.29
CA ALA A 260 -2.71 9.08 9.98
C ALA A 260 -3.99 8.68 9.28
N THR A 261 -4.07 8.85 7.97
CA THR A 261 -5.19 8.40 7.14
C THR A 261 -4.81 8.44 5.66
N GLY A 262 -5.65 7.86 4.80
CA GLY A 262 -5.52 7.96 3.35
C GLY A 262 -5.56 6.64 2.60
N GLU A 263 -5.46 5.49 3.26
CA GLU A 263 -5.46 4.18 2.60
C GLU A 263 -6.73 3.92 1.78
N ASN A 264 -7.86 4.50 2.20
CA ASN A 264 -9.17 4.38 1.56
C ASN A 264 -9.57 5.58 0.70
N LEU A 265 -8.62 6.43 0.32
CA LEU A 265 -8.80 7.54 -0.60
C LEU A 265 -8.21 7.16 -1.98
N PHE A 266 -9.07 7.06 -2.99
CA PHE A 266 -8.74 6.36 -4.23
C PHE A 266 -8.41 7.28 -5.42
N SER A 267 -8.24 8.58 -5.18
CA SER A 267 -7.81 9.51 -6.22
C SER A 267 -7.10 10.73 -5.65
N HIS A 268 -6.38 11.45 -6.53
CA HIS A 268 -5.81 12.75 -6.16
C HIS A 268 -6.88 13.78 -5.76
N GLN A 269 -8.15 13.60 -6.18
CA GLN A 269 -9.26 14.48 -5.77
C GLN A 269 -9.69 14.20 -4.33
N ASP A 270 -9.72 12.92 -3.91
CA ASP A 270 -9.99 12.56 -2.51
C ASP A 270 -8.87 13.07 -1.60
N ALA A 271 -7.61 12.90 -2.02
CA ALA A 271 -6.46 13.46 -1.32
C ALA A 271 -6.55 14.99 -1.18
N ARG A 272 -6.94 15.68 -2.26
CA ARG A 272 -7.17 17.14 -2.23
C ARG A 272 -8.26 17.53 -1.25
N ASN A 273 -9.35 16.78 -1.18
CA ASN A 273 -10.45 17.05 -0.26
C ASN A 273 -10.03 16.79 1.19
N LEU A 274 -9.28 15.72 1.47
CA LEU A 274 -8.70 15.47 2.78
C LEU A 274 -7.84 16.67 3.24
N LEU A 275 -6.91 17.12 2.38
CA LEU A 275 -6.00 18.22 2.72
C LEU A 275 -6.69 19.58 2.87
N ARG A 276 -7.82 19.78 2.18
CA ARG A 276 -8.64 21.01 2.30
C ARG A 276 -9.52 21.02 3.53
N TYR A 277 -10.14 19.89 3.86
CA TYR A 277 -11.27 19.85 4.76
C TYR A 277 -11.08 18.93 5.97
N GLY A 278 -10.08 18.05 5.94
CA GLY A 278 -9.86 17.02 6.97
C GLY A 278 -9.04 17.48 8.18
N GLY A 279 -8.66 18.77 8.27
CA GLY A 279 -7.91 19.28 9.43
C GLY A 279 -6.53 18.68 9.64
N MET A 280 -5.96 18.08 8.59
CA MET A 280 -4.63 17.43 8.64
C MET A 280 -3.50 18.47 8.79
N ARG A 281 -2.48 18.11 9.58
CA ARG A 281 -1.41 19.00 10.03
C ARG A 281 -0.07 18.55 9.41
N PRO A 282 0.53 19.30 8.47
CA PRO A 282 1.72 18.89 7.72
C PRO A 282 2.98 18.76 8.57
N ASP A 283 3.02 19.38 9.74
CA ASP A 283 4.15 19.33 10.67
C ASP A 283 4.21 18.06 11.52
N ARG A 284 3.08 17.29 11.63
CA ARG A 284 3.00 16.13 12.52
C ARG A 284 2.24 14.93 11.99
N ASP A 285 1.20 15.11 11.15
CA ASP A 285 0.35 14.02 10.68
C ASP A 285 0.98 13.27 9.49
N TRP A 286 0.42 12.12 9.15
CA TRP A 286 0.89 11.21 8.12
C TRP A 286 -0.18 10.89 7.09
N LEU A 287 0.23 10.66 5.85
CA LEU A 287 -0.63 10.32 4.72
C LEU A 287 -0.30 8.91 4.23
N GLN A 288 -1.31 8.05 4.09
CA GLN A 288 -1.13 6.63 3.85
C GLN A 288 -1.75 6.15 2.53
N PHE A 289 -1.78 7.00 1.51
CA PHE A 289 -2.35 6.64 0.21
C PHE A 289 -1.70 5.35 -0.34
N ASP A 290 -2.54 4.45 -0.86
CA ASP A 290 -2.12 3.17 -1.45
C ASP A 290 -2.23 3.26 -2.97
N CYS A 291 -1.10 3.15 -3.67
CA CYS A 291 -1.08 3.25 -5.14
C CYS A 291 -1.83 2.10 -5.82
N ALA A 292 -1.83 0.89 -5.24
CA ALA A 292 -2.51 -0.26 -5.83
C ALA A 292 -4.04 -0.22 -5.64
N LEU A 293 -4.54 0.55 -4.65
CA LEU A 293 -5.96 0.80 -4.45
C LEU A 293 -6.46 2.01 -5.25
N SER A 294 -5.60 2.98 -5.55
CA SER A 294 -5.95 4.27 -6.12
C SER A 294 -5.51 4.45 -7.57
N TYR A 295 -5.97 3.62 -8.48
CA TYR A 295 -5.67 3.66 -9.92
C TYR A 295 -4.18 3.52 -10.30
N GLY A 296 -3.33 3.05 -9.40
CA GLY A 296 -1.93 2.79 -9.70
C GLY A 296 -0.98 3.95 -9.47
N LEU A 297 0.28 3.75 -9.86
CA LEU A 297 1.35 4.71 -9.65
C LEU A 297 1.17 5.99 -10.48
N VAL A 298 0.56 5.90 -11.66
CA VAL A 298 0.25 7.08 -12.48
C VAL A 298 -0.63 8.07 -11.71
N GLU A 299 -1.66 7.59 -11.04
CA GLU A 299 -2.53 8.43 -10.19
C GLU A 299 -1.84 8.81 -8.87
N TYR A 300 -1.02 7.94 -8.31
CA TYR A 300 -0.27 8.22 -7.09
C TYR A 300 0.70 9.39 -7.26
N VAL A 301 1.36 9.52 -8.41
CA VAL A 301 2.21 10.68 -8.73
C VAL A 301 1.40 11.97 -8.72
N ARG A 302 0.18 11.98 -9.29
CA ARG A 302 -0.74 13.13 -9.22
C ARG A 302 -1.15 13.45 -7.78
N THR A 303 -1.34 12.41 -6.96
CA THR A 303 -1.61 12.57 -5.52
C THR A 303 -0.44 13.26 -4.81
N LEU A 304 0.80 12.87 -5.08
CA LEU A 304 1.99 13.53 -4.53
C LEU A 304 2.15 14.98 -5.01
N GLU A 305 1.75 15.29 -6.23
CA GLU A 305 1.71 16.67 -6.72
C GLU A 305 0.72 17.52 -5.92
N VAL A 306 -0.48 16.97 -5.65
CA VAL A 306 -1.47 17.63 -4.77
C VAL A 306 -0.92 17.80 -3.36
N VAL A 307 -0.32 16.78 -2.78
CA VAL A 307 0.33 16.82 -1.45
C VAL A 307 1.32 17.98 -1.38
N THR A 308 2.19 18.11 -2.38
CA THR A 308 3.19 19.17 -2.47
C THR A 308 2.54 20.56 -2.65
N GLN A 309 1.49 20.68 -3.46
CA GLN A 309 0.73 21.93 -3.66
C GLN A 309 0.12 22.47 -2.36
N PHE A 310 -0.22 21.56 -1.43
CA PHE A 310 -0.75 21.92 -0.10
C PHE A 310 0.37 22.14 0.96
N GLY A 311 1.62 22.22 0.54
CA GLY A 311 2.75 22.50 1.44
C GLY A 311 3.25 21.31 2.25
N TRP A 312 2.82 20.09 1.91
CA TRP A 312 3.31 18.88 2.56
C TRP A 312 4.59 18.38 1.91
N SER A 313 5.47 17.81 2.72
CA SER A 313 6.60 17.04 2.23
C SER A 313 6.15 15.64 1.82
N PRO A 314 6.62 15.08 0.68
CA PRO A 314 6.44 13.67 0.37
C PRO A 314 6.95 12.72 1.47
N ARG A 315 7.89 13.17 2.31
CA ARG A 315 8.37 12.45 3.51
C ARG A 315 7.30 12.24 4.59
N ARG A 316 6.14 12.89 4.47
CA ARG A 316 4.96 12.63 5.32
C ARG A 316 4.02 11.58 4.73
N CYS A 317 4.38 10.98 3.59
CA CYS A 317 3.64 9.87 3.01
C CYS A 317 4.32 8.55 3.38
N ILE A 318 3.58 7.62 3.98
CA ILE A 318 3.98 6.24 4.22
C ILE A 318 2.89 5.35 3.61
N PRO A 319 3.09 4.78 2.41
CA PRO A 319 2.04 4.03 1.73
C PRO A 319 1.52 2.84 2.54
N HIS A 320 0.21 2.64 2.51
CA HIS A 320 -0.46 1.42 2.95
C HIS A 320 -0.14 0.24 2.01
N GLY A 321 -0.44 -0.96 2.45
CA GLY A 321 -0.48 -2.19 1.64
C GLY A 321 0.68 -3.14 1.89
N GLY A 322 1.80 -2.67 2.43
CA GLY A 322 2.92 -3.52 2.84
C GLY A 322 3.52 -4.37 1.73
N HIS A 323 3.34 -4.00 0.47
CA HIS A 323 3.82 -4.74 -0.70
C HIS A 323 5.06 -4.11 -1.34
N GLN A 324 5.76 -4.89 -2.17
CA GLN A 324 7.02 -4.46 -2.78
C GLN A 324 6.89 -3.25 -3.70
N MET A 325 5.71 -3.03 -4.33
CA MET A 325 5.46 -1.84 -5.14
C MET A 325 5.55 -0.56 -4.30
N SER A 326 4.86 -0.51 -3.16
CA SER A 326 4.91 0.63 -2.22
C SER A 326 6.33 0.89 -1.72
N LEU A 327 7.08 -0.18 -1.45
CA LEU A 327 8.49 -0.08 -1.06
C LEU A 327 9.35 0.59 -2.14
N ASN A 328 9.19 0.20 -3.41
CA ASN A 328 9.87 0.82 -4.55
C ASN A 328 9.49 2.30 -4.70
N ILE A 329 8.21 2.63 -4.52
CA ILE A 329 7.71 4.01 -4.57
C ILE A 329 8.35 4.84 -3.45
N ALA A 330 8.42 4.30 -2.24
CA ALA A 330 9.03 4.99 -1.09
C ALA A 330 10.49 5.34 -1.37
N ALA A 331 11.28 4.39 -1.86
CA ALA A 331 12.68 4.62 -2.21
C ALA A 331 12.85 5.56 -3.41
N GLY A 332 12.09 5.33 -4.47
CA GLY A 332 12.22 6.04 -5.74
C GLY A 332 11.74 7.49 -5.69
N LEU A 333 10.64 7.75 -4.99
CA LEU A 333 10.01 9.07 -4.90
C LEU A 333 10.36 9.82 -3.61
N GLY A 334 11.10 9.21 -2.68
CA GLY A 334 11.56 9.86 -1.44
C GLY A 334 10.46 10.05 -0.42
N LEU A 335 9.69 9.01 -0.15
CA LEU A 335 8.62 9.04 0.85
C LEU A 335 9.16 8.82 2.28
N GLY A 336 8.29 8.87 3.28
CA GLY A 336 8.65 8.71 4.69
C GLY A 336 8.98 7.30 5.12
N GLY A 337 8.53 6.29 4.38
CA GLY A 337 8.72 4.89 4.71
C GLY A 337 7.74 3.99 3.97
N ASN A 338 7.58 2.77 4.46
CA ASN A 338 6.65 1.78 3.93
C ASN A 338 6.06 0.91 5.04
N GLU A 339 4.79 0.57 4.91
CA GLU A 339 4.16 -0.46 5.75
C GLU A 339 4.76 -1.83 5.46
N SER A 340 4.75 -2.73 6.43
CA SER A 340 5.21 -4.10 6.25
C SER A 340 4.31 -5.09 6.99
N TYR A 341 4.07 -6.24 6.36
CA TYR A 341 3.33 -7.37 6.92
C TYR A 341 4.27 -8.58 7.05
N PRO A 342 5.10 -8.67 8.09
CA PRO A 342 6.12 -9.71 8.18
C PRO A 342 5.57 -11.14 8.28
N ASP A 343 4.36 -11.31 8.83
CA ASP A 343 3.73 -12.63 9.04
C ASP A 343 2.34 -12.76 8.40
N LEU A 344 1.81 -11.66 7.83
CA LEU A 344 0.44 -11.58 7.35
C LEU A 344 0.41 -11.48 5.82
N PHE A 345 -0.74 -11.85 5.24
CA PHE A 345 -1.00 -11.71 3.79
C PHE A 345 0.02 -12.40 2.89
N GLN A 346 0.61 -13.51 3.35
CA GLN A 346 1.55 -14.27 2.55
C GLN A 346 0.85 -14.96 1.36
N PRO A 347 1.49 -15.02 0.18
CA PRO A 347 2.85 -14.57 -0.13
C PRO A 347 2.98 -13.09 -0.53
N TYR A 348 1.92 -12.29 -0.48
CA TYR A 348 1.87 -10.92 -1.02
C TYR A 348 2.57 -9.88 -0.14
N GLY A 349 2.52 -10.04 1.18
CA GLY A 349 3.18 -9.16 2.15
C GLY A 349 4.67 -9.46 2.32
N GLY A 350 5.39 -8.53 2.94
CA GLY A 350 6.81 -8.68 3.26
C GLY A 350 7.76 -8.34 2.11
N PHE A 351 9.00 -8.77 2.25
CA PHE A 351 10.11 -8.41 1.39
C PHE A 351 10.65 -9.61 0.58
N PRO A 352 11.53 -9.39 -0.42
CA PRO A 352 12.30 -10.45 -1.05
C PRO A 352 13.06 -11.29 -0.04
N ASP A 353 13.35 -12.54 -0.41
CA ASP A 353 14.03 -13.49 0.46
C ASP A 353 15.40 -12.95 0.90
N GLY A 354 15.72 -13.11 2.17
CA GLY A 354 16.98 -12.67 2.74
C GLY A 354 17.07 -11.17 3.08
N VAL A 355 16.08 -10.35 2.72
CA VAL A 355 16.02 -8.94 3.15
C VAL A 355 15.72 -8.88 4.65
N ARG A 356 16.58 -8.15 5.39
CA ARG A 356 16.45 -7.99 6.85
C ARG A 356 16.09 -6.56 7.21
N VAL A 357 15.34 -6.42 8.30
CA VAL A 357 15.11 -5.12 8.94
C VAL A 357 16.21 -4.86 9.95
N GLU A 358 16.85 -3.70 9.85
CA GLU A 358 17.91 -3.25 10.77
C GLU A 358 17.56 -1.86 11.29
N ASN A 359 17.32 -1.72 12.57
CA ASN A 359 16.92 -0.45 13.20
C ASN A 359 15.74 0.23 12.46
N GLY A 360 14.68 -0.52 12.17
CA GLY A 360 13.49 -0.04 11.48
C GLY A 360 13.68 0.27 9.99
N HIS A 361 14.78 -0.14 9.36
CA HIS A 361 15.04 0.12 7.95
C HIS A 361 15.43 -1.16 7.21
N ILE A 362 15.16 -1.17 5.91
CA ILE A 362 15.70 -2.16 4.98
C ILE A 362 16.62 -1.50 3.96
N VAL A 363 17.60 -2.25 3.47
CA VAL A 363 18.37 -1.89 2.26
C VAL A 363 17.59 -2.32 1.04
N MET A 364 17.44 -1.43 0.05
CA MET A 364 16.68 -1.74 -1.16
C MET A 364 17.39 -2.83 -1.98
N PRO A 365 16.69 -3.92 -2.35
CA PRO A 365 17.26 -4.97 -3.17
C PRO A 365 17.40 -4.53 -4.63
N GLU A 366 18.54 -4.82 -5.25
CA GLU A 366 18.85 -4.49 -6.66
C GLU A 366 18.30 -5.55 -7.63
N LEU A 367 16.97 -5.67 -7.67
CA LEU A 367 16.27 -6.61 -8.55
C LEU A 367 15.51 -5.85 -9.65
N PRO A 368 15.59 -6.25 -10.93
CA PRO A 368 14.83 -5.63 -12.01
C PRO A 368 13.32 -5.67 -11.75
N GLY A 369 12.61 -4.64 -12.21
CA GLY A 369 11.17 -4.52 -11.93
C GLY A 369 10.88 -4.11 -10.50
N ILE A 370 9.76 -4.58 -9.99
CA ILE A 370 9.36 -4.43 -8.57
C ILE A 370 10.18 -5.36 -7.66
N GLY A 371 10.83 -6.37 -8.26
CA GLY A 371 11.64 -7.33 -7.53
C GLY A 371 10.85 -8.55 -7.02
N PHE A 372 9.70 -8.87 -7.63
CA PHE A 372 8.89 -10.04 -7.25
C PHE A 372 9.65 -11.36 -7.41
N GLU A 373 10.60 -11.42 -8.35
CA GLU A 373 11.47 -12.59 -8.58
C GLU A 373 12.33 -12.95 -7.37
N GLY A 374 12.61 -11.99 -6.51
CA GLY A 374 13.36 -12.22 -5.26
C GLY A 374 12.54 -12.82 -4.12
N LYS A 375 11.22 -12.95 -4.27
CA LYS A 375 10.33 -13.56 -3.28
C LYS A 375 9.82 -14.91 -3.80
N SER A 376 10.45 -16.00 -3.38
CA SER A 376 10.27 -17.34 -3.96
C SER A 376 8.82 -17.83 -3.95
N ASP A 377 8.10 -17.63 -2.84
CA ASP A 377 6.71 -18.07 -2.72
C ASP A 377 5.76 -17.28 -3.63
N LEU A 378 5.99 -15.96 -3.75
CA LEU A 378 5.17 -15.09 -4.58
C LEU A 378 5.39 -15.33 -6.07
N ILE A 379 6.65 -15.40 -6.49
CA ILE A 379 6.97 -15.60 -7.91
C ILE A 379 6.54 -16.98 -8.42
N ALA A 380 6.51 -17.99 -7.55
CA ALA A 380 6.00 -19.31 -7.91
C ALA A 380 4.50 -19.25 -8.29
N VAL A 381 3.71 -18.47 -7.56
CA VAL A 381 2.28 -18.26 -7.86
C VAL A 381 2.10 -17.41 -9.12
N MET A 382 2.91 -16.36 -9.30
CA MET A 382 2.79 -15.43 -10.43
C MET A 382 3.21 -16.07 -11.77
N ARG A 383 4.28 -16.85 -11.80
CA ARG A 383 4.75 -17.52 -13.04
C ARG A 383 3.72 -18.47 -13.63
N ALA A 384 2.86 -19.04 -12.80
CA ALA A 384 1.79 -19.93 -13.28
C ALA A 384 0.74 -19.22 -14.14
N LEU A 385 0.67 -17.85 -14.13
CA LEU A 385 -0.27 -17.09 -14.96
C LEU A 385 0.18 -16.97 -16.41
N ALA A 386 1.47 -17.02 -16.68
CA ALA A 386 2.06 -16.76 -18.00
C ALA A 386 2.55 -18.03 -18.70
N GLN A 387 2.17 -19.21 -18.20
CA GLN A 387 2.42 -20.52 -18.82
C GLN A 387 1.22 -20.89 -19.68
#